data_d4a5d0660e84ecb0d50677042d38d0e3
#
_entry.id   d4a5d0660e84ecb0d50677042d38d0e3
#
_cell.length_a   1.000
_cell.length_b   1.000
_cell.length_c   1.000
_cell.angle_alpha   90.00
_cell.angle_beta   90.00
_cell.angle_gamma   90.00
#
_symmetry.space_group_name_H-M   'P 1'
#
loop_
_entity.id
_entity.type
_entity.pdbx_description
1 polymer ?
#
loop_
_entity_poly.entity_id
_entity_poly.type
_entity_poly.pdbx_seq_one_letter_code
_entity_poly.pdbx_strand_id
1 'polypeptide(L)'
;MNPVANQNQQLGGLYVQSPQGEQLVFPLKHTEVLAKIAGNLSRVEVIQSFENPFIQPLEAVYIFPLPDEAAVDDMEIKIGSRIIKGNIKKREEAQQIYEKAKQEGRTAGLLEQQRDNIFTQSLANIKPGEQIDVTIRYTESLKFEAGNYEFVFPMVVGPRYIPGTPIDGSGDTDQVPDASRITPPVVIEGMRRRSPSQTSRHDINVTVEIDAGLPIYQVRSPSHQLKIEHSGQIVRIQLAGEDTIPNKDLILRYQISGKETQSTILTQADDRGGHFAIYLIPALEYSTDEIVPKDVVFLVDTSGSQSGDPLSKCQELMRRFINGLNPNDTFTIIDFSARVRQLSKKPLPNTPENRAKAIAYINDLQASGSTEMLSGIRTAINFPTPAGRLRSVVLLTDGYIGNENEILAEVQQHLQPGNRLYSFGAGSSVNRFLLNRIAEIGRGISRIIRHDEPTEEVAEKFYRQINNPVLTNIQISWQGDTESPVIYPTTAPDLFTA
;
A
#
# COMPACT_ATOMS: atom_id res chain seq x y z
N MET A 1 8.87 35.55 -23.39
CA MET A 1 8.65 35.52 -21.95
C MET A 1 7.52 34.52 -21.72
N ASN A 2 7.86 33.30 -21.34
CA ASN A 2 6.85 32.28 -21.05
C ASN A 2 6.20 32.62 -19.70
N PRO A 3 4.87 32.56 -19.56
CA PRO A 3 4.25 32.70 -18.27
C PRO A 3 4.60 31.47 -17.42
N VAL A 4 5.22 31.72 -16.27
CA VAL A 4 5.45 30.72 -15.23
C VAL A 4 4.07 30.24 -14.78
N ALA A 5 3.75 28.98 -15.06
CA ALA A 5 2.54 28.34 -14.56
C ALA A 5 2.57 28.36 -13.01
N ASN A 6 1.60 29.03 -12.42
CA ASN A 6 1.40 29.06 -10.98
C ASN A 6 1.07 27.61 -10.51
N GLN A 7 2.03 26.97 -9.85
CA GLN A 7 1.93 25.59 -9.35
C GLN A 7 1.14 25.48 -8.02
N ASN A 8 0.07 26.22 -7.85
CA ASN A 8 -0.87 26.00 -6.75
C ASN A 8 -2.00 25.11 -7.22
N GLN A 9 -1.71 23.84 -7.49
CA GLN A 9 -2.73 22.82 -7.77
C GLN A 9 -3.36 22.37 -6.45
N GLN A 10 -4.61 22.71 -6.26
CA GLN A 10 -5.46 22.37 -5.12
C GLN A 10 -6.04 20.96 -5.30
N LEU A 11 -6.14 20.21 -4.22
CA LEU A 11 -6.54 18.80 -4.19
C LEU A 11 -7.97 18.66 -3.64
N GLY A 12 -8.85 17.98 -4.40
CA GLY A 12 -10.19 17.58 -3.98
C GLY A 12 -11.29 18.62 -4.20
N GLY A 13 -12.14 18.41 -5.20
CA GLY A 13 -13.30 19.24 -5.52
C GLY A 13 -13.46 19.55 -7.00
N LEU A 14 -14.61 20.06 -7.39
CA LEU A 14 -14.89 20.55 -8.73
C LEU A 14 -14.71 22.07 -8.76
N TYR A 15 -13.84 22.59 -9.63
CA TYR A 15 -13.50 24.02 -9.72
C TYR A 15 -13.86 24.60 -11.08
N VAL A 16 -14.18 25.88 -11.06
CA VAL A 16 -14.44 26.69 -12.25
C VAL A 16 -13.44 27.84 -12.28
N GLN A 17 -12.84 28.10 -13.43
CA GLN A 17 -12.12 29.34 -13.66
C GLN A 17 -13.09 30.42 -14.13
N SER A 18 -13.22 31.50 -13.36
CA SER A 18 -13.93 32.70 -13.81
C SER A 18 -13.15 33.40 -14.93
N PRO A 19 -13.78 34.21 -15.77
CA PRO A 19 -13.08 35.05 -16.75
C PRO A 19 -12.04 36.03 -16.13
N GLN A 20 -12.14 36.28 -14.81
CA GLN A 20 -11.22 37.10 -14.05
C GLN A 20 -10.09 36.27 -13.39
N GLY A 21 -10.00 34.95 -13.62
CA GLY A 21 -8.97 34.09 -13.06
C GLY A 21 -9.21 33.61 -11.63
N GLU A 22 -10.35 33.92 -11.02
CA GLU A 22 -10.73 33.39 -9.71
C GLU A 22 -11.24 31.96 -9.85
N GLN A 23 -10.80 31.09 -8.95
CA GLN A 23 -11.32 29.72 -8.86
C GLN A 23 -12.60 29.73 -8.01
N LEU A 24 -13.71 29.31 -8.62
CA LEU A 24 -15.00 29.17 -7.94
C LEU A 24 -15.27 27.68 -7.69
N VAL A 25 -15.65 27.32 -6.48
CA VAL A 25 -15.90 25.93 -6.09
C VAL A 25 -17.34 25.57 -6.43
N PHE A 26 -17.54 24.48 -7.17
CA PHE A 26 -18.85 23.85 -7.30
C PHE A 26 -19.24 23.21 -5.97
N PRO A 27 -20.44 23.49 -5.46
CA PRO A 27 -20.88 22.81 -4.25
C PRO A 27 -21.13 21.32 -4.54
N LEU A 28 -20.34 20.49 -3.92
CA LEU A 28 -20.61 19.06 -3.81
C LEU A 28 -21.82 18.88 -2.90
N LYS A 29 -22.83 18.20 -3.37
CA LYS A 29 -24.09 17.98 -2.66
C LYS A 29 -24.11 16.67 -1.90
N HIS A 30 -23.65 15.62 -2.55
CA HIS A 30 -23.71 14.26 -2.03
C HIS A 30 -22.59 13.40 -2.58
N THR A 31 -22.11 12.46 -1.77
CA THR A 31 -21.22 11.38 -2.20
C THR A 31 -21.83 10.05 -1.80
N GLU A 32 -22.00 9.17 -2.76
CA GLU A 32 -22.40 7.77 -2.54
C GLU A 32 -21.19 6.88 -2.85
N VAL A 33 -20.86 5.97 -1.93
CA VAL A 33 -19.76 5.02 -2.08
C VAL A 33 -20.29 3.61 -1.93
N LEU A 34 -20.09 2.80 -2.96
CA LEU A 34 -20.45 1.39 -2.98
C LEU A 34 -19.18 0.57 -3.16
N ALA A 35 -18.77 -0.15 -2.14
CA ALA A 35 -17.61 -1.05 -2.21
C ALA A 35 -18.07 -2.50 -2.15
N LYS A 36 -17.58 -3.32 -3.07
CA LYS A 36 -17.75 -4.78 -3.05
C LYS A 36 -16.38 -5.43 -2.90
N ILE A 37 -16.24 -6.23 -1.87
CA ILE A 37 -15.00 -6.93 -1.53
C ILE A 37 -15.22 -8.42 -1.75
N ALA A 38 -14.37 -9.03 -2.58
CA ALA A 38 -14.32 -10.47 -2.81
C ALA A 38 -12.89 -10.97 -2.53
N GLY A 39 -12.74 -11.84 -1.53
CA GLY A 39 -11.41 -12.23 -1.05
C GLY A 39 -10.61 -11.02 -0.57
N ASN A 40 -9.49 -10.74 -1.23
CA ASN A 40 -8.63 -9.58 -0.95
C ASN A 40 -8.77 -8.42 -1.95
N LEU A 41 -9.73 -8.50 -2.87
CA LEU A 41 -9.96 -7.47 -3.88
C LEU A 41 -11.19 -6.64 -3.55
N SER A 42 -11.06 -5.34 -3.58
CA SER A 42 -12.18 -4.41 -3.51
C SER A 42 -12.48 -3.81 -4.88
N ARG A 43 -13.76 -3.73 -5.23
CA ARG A 43 -14.31 -2.96 -6.33
C ARG A 43 -15.12 -1.82 -5.76
N VAL A 44 -14.69 -0.59 -5.99
CA VAL A 44 -15.32 0.60 -5.41
C VAL A 44 -15.93 1.45 -6.52
N GLU A 45 -17.17 1.88 -6.32
CA GLU A 45 -17.85 2.88 -7.12
C GLU A 45 -18.10 4.10 -6.25
N VAL A 46 -17.63 5.26 -6.69
CA VAL A 46 -17.80 6.55 -6.03
C VAL A 46 -18.64 7.43 -6.96
N ILE A 47 -19.79 7.87 -6.49
CA ILE A 47 -20.69 8.77 -7.21
C ILE A 47 -20.72 10.10 -6.44
N GLN A 48 -20.31 11.17 -7.09
CA GLN A 48 -20.33 12.53 -6.51
C GLN A 48 -21.26 13.42 -7.32
N SER A 49 -22.24 14.01 -6.65
CA SER A 49 -23.25 14.88 -7.24
C SER A 49 -22.95 16.35 -6.99
N PHE A 50 -22.82 17.11 -8.06
CA PHE A 50 -22.58 18.56 -8.09
C PHE A 50 -23.72 19.26 -8.82
N GLU A 51 -23.89 20.56 -8.57
CA GLU A 51 -24.87 21.42 -9.26
C GLU A 51 -24.16 22.69 -9.76
N ASN A 52 -24.40 23.06 -11.03
CA ASN A 52 -23.94 24.35 -11.57
C ASN A 52 -24.82 25.51 -11.04
N PRO A 53 -24.38 26.29 -10.05
CA PRO A 53 -25.16 27.38 -9.50
C PRO A 53 -25.06 28.68 -10.31
N PHE A 54 -24.29 28.69 -11.41
CA PHE A 54 -23.98 29.90 -12.18
C PHE A 54 -24.95 30.06 -13.37
N ILE A 55 -25.01 31.29 -13.89
CA ILE A 55 -25.92 31.67 -14.98
C ILE A 55 -25.29 31.48 -16.37
N GLN A 56 -24.05 31.02 -16.46
CA GLN A 56 -23.30 30.81 -17.70
C GLN A 56 -22.80 29.37 -17.81
N PRO A 57 -22.60 28.85 -19.04
CA PRO A 57 -21.89 27.60 -19.24
C PRO A 57 -20.45 27.70 -18.73
N LEU A 58 -19.95 26.66 -18.10
CA LEU A 58 -18.67 26.68 -17.43
C LEU A 58 -17.79 25.51 -17.83
N GLU A 59 -16.49 25.70 -17.67
CA GLU A 59 -15.52 24.62 -17.59
C GLU A 59 -15.22 24.34 -16.12
N ALA A 60 -15.15 23.06 -15.79
CA ALA A 60 -14.88 22.62 -14.44
C ALA A 60 -13.73 21.61 -14.41
N VAL A 61 -12.92 21.70 -13.37
CA VAL A 61 -11.84 20.75 -13.09
C VAL A 61 -12.17 20.05 -11.78
N TYR A 62 -12.26 18.72 -11.83
CA TYR A 62 -12.48 17.88 -10.68
C TYR A 62 -11.19 17.16 -10.30
N ILE A 63 -10.76 17.33 -9.06
CA ILE A 63 -9.56 16.67 -8.52
C ILE A 63 -10.00 15.79 -7.35
N PHE A 64 -9.53 14.55 -7.32
CA PHE A 64 -9.89 13.59 -6.29
C PHE A 64 -8.73 12.68 -5.91
N PRO A 65 -8.63 12.29 -4.63
CA PRO A 65 -7.69 11.29 -4.17
C PRO A 65 -8.26 9.89 -4.32
N LEU A 66 -7.39 8.92 -4.57
CA LEU A 66 -7.67 7.50 -4.45
C LEU A 66 -6.60 6.85 -3.56
N PRO A 67 -6.82 5.64 -3.05
CA PRO A 67 -5.77 4.85 -2.41
C PRO A 67 -4.55 4.68 -3.34
N ASP A 68 -3.35 4.62 -2.78
CA ASP A 68 -2.09 4.59 -3.55
C ASP A 68 -2.00 3.44 -4.56
N GLU A 69 -2.64 2.30 -4.25
CA GLU A 69 -2.63 1.10 -5.10
C GLU A 69 -3.92 0.96 -5.94
N ALA A 70 -4.79 1.98 -5.94
CA ALA A 70 -6.04 1.93 -6.67
C ALA A 70 -5.84 2.05 -8.19
N ALA A 71 -6.40 1.10 -8.92
CA ALA A 71 -6.45 1.12 -10.38
C ALA A 71 -7.83 1.57 -10.85
N VAL A 72 -7.91 2.78 -11.42
CA VAL A 72 -9.13 3.28 -12.07
C VAL A 72 -9.30 2.58 -13.40
N ASP A 73 -10.44 1.96 -13.60
CA ASP A 73 -10.75 1.22 -14.83
C ASP A 73 -11.98 1.76 -15.57
N ASP A 74 -12.83 2.54 -14.90
CA ASP A 74 -14.02 3.13 -15.51
C ASP A 74 -14.33 4.49 -14.90
N MET A 75 -14.78 5.41 -15.75
CA MET A 75 -15.28 6.70 -15.35
C MET A 75 -16.45 7.11 -16.23
N GLU A 76 -17.50 7.62 -15.59
CA GLU A 76 -18.67 8.12 -16.25
C GLU A 76 -19.05 9.50 -15.68
N ILE A 77 -19.45 10.41 -16.55
CA ILE A 77 -19.96 11.72 -16.16
C ILE A 77 -21.33 11.87 -16.76
N LYS A 78 -22.32 12.05 -15.90
CA LYS A 78 -23.70 12.33 -16.28
C LYS A 78 -24.02 13.79 -16.05
N ILE A 79 -24.48 14.48 -17.09
CA ILE A 79 -24.86 15.89 -17.07
C ILE A 79 -26.27 16.00 -17.62
N GLY A 80 -27.25 16.12 -16.73
CA GLY A 80 -28.66 16.02 -17.13
C GLY A 80 -28.96 14.67 -17.79
N SER A 81 -29.35 14.67 -19.05
CA SER A 81 -29.58 13.44 -19.83
C SER A 81 -28.38 12.94 -20.63
N ARG A 82 -27.24 13.67 -20.61
CA ARG A 82 -26.02 13.32 -21.35
C ARG A 82 -25.11 12.46 -20.48
N ILE A 83 -24.59 11.40 -21.09
CA ILE A 83 -23.61 10.51 -20.45
C ILE A 83 -22.32 10.57 -21.27
N ILE A 84 -21.22 10.85 -20.60
CA ILE A 84 -19.87 10.84 -21.14
C ILE A 84 -19.14 9.69 -20.48
N LYS A 85 -18.68 8.71 -21.27
CA LYS A 85 -17.87 7.60 -20.80
C LYS A 85 -16.41 7.82 -21.12
N GLY A 86 -15.54 7.53 -20.15
CA GLY A 86 -14.10 7.59 -20.31
C GLY A 86 -13.59 6.47 -21.23
N ASN A 87 -12.55 6.77 -22.00
CA ASN A 87 -11.74 5.79 -22.72
C ASN A 87 -10.28 5.98 -22.36
N ILE A 88 -9.59 4.91 -22.00
CA ILE A 88 -8.17 4.94 -21.68
C ILE A 88 -7.37 5.17 -22.98
N LYS A 89 -6.57 6.22 -22.98
CA LYS A 89 -5.72 6.65 -24.10
C LYS A 89 -4.35 7.06 -23.60
N LYS A 90 -3.36 7.19 -24.51
CA LYS A 90 -2.11 7.88 -24.18
C LYS A 90 -2.40 9.35 -23.85
N ARG A 91 -1.67 9.92 -22.90
CA ARG A 91 -1.94 11.28 -22.38
C ARG A 91 -2.04 12.33 -23.49
N GLU A 92 -1.09 12.36 -24.42
CA GLU A 92 -1.06 13.34 -25.50
C GLU A 92 -2.28 13.19 -26.45
N GLU A 93 -2.67 11.96 -26.77
CA GLU A 93 -3.84 11.66 -27.59
C GLU A 93 -5.13 12.11 -26.90
N ALA A 94 -5.26 11.81 -25.59
CA ALA A 94 -6.41 12.20 -24.80
C ALA A 94 -6.57 13.72 -24.72
N GLN A 95 -5.50 14.45 -24.49
CA GLN A 95 -5.47 15.92 -24.47
C GLN A 95 -5.88 16.50 -25.81
N GLN A 96 -5.37 16.00 -26.93
CA GLN A 96 -5.75 16.46 -28.26
C GLN A 96 -7.25 16.28 -28.56
N ILE A 97 -7.80 15.12 -28.17
CA ILE A 97 -9.22 14.83 -28.35
C ILE A 97 -10.09 15.81 -27.54
N TYR A 98 -9.69 16.05 -26.26
CA TYR A 98 -10.38 16.96 -25.37
C TYR A 98 -10.38 18.41 -25.91
N GLU A 99 -9.21 18.95 -26.24
CA GLU A 99 -9.07 20.31 -26.74
C GLU A 99 -9.86 20.54 -28.04
N LYS A 100 -9.83 19.57 -28.95
CA LYS A 100 -10.61 19.63 -30.18
C LYS A 100 -12.12 19.68 -29.89
N ALA A 101 -12.60 18.80 -29.01
CA ALA A 101 -14.02 18.78 -28.63
C ALA A 101 -14.46 20.08 -27.96
N LYS A 102 -13.60 20.63 -27.09
CA LYS A 102 -13.82 21.91 -26.40
C LYS A 102 -13.94 23.07 -27.40
N GLN A 103 -13.02 23.17 -28.37
CA GLN A 103 -13.04 24.21 -29.43
C GLN A 103 -14.27 24.12 -30.31
N GLU A 104 -14.78 22.90 -30.56
CA GLU A 104 -16.01 22.67 -31.33
C GLU A 104 -17.30 22.92 -30.50
N GLY A 105 -17.17 23.37 -29.25
CA GLY A 105 -18.32 23.65 -28.35
C GLY A 105 -19.04 22.39 -27.86
N ARG A 106 -18.43 21.21 -28.03
CA ARG A 106 -18.95 19.93 -27.55
C ARG A 106 -18.63 19.74 -26.06
N THR A 107 -19.54 19.13 -25.33
CA THR A 107 -19.27 18.66 -23.99
C THR A 107 -18.21 17.54 -24.03
N ALA A 108 -17.15 17.69 -23.29
CA ALA A 108 -16.06 16.73 -23.23
C ALA A 108 -15.51 16.59 -21.83
N GLY A 109 -14.94 15.43 -21.53
CA GLY A 109 -14.23 15.17 -20.28
C GLY A 109 -12.84 14.62 -20.57
N LEU A 110 -11.86 15.01 -19.74
CA LEU A 110 -10.49 14.51 -19.74
C LEU A 110 -10.11 14.10 -18.33
N LEU A 111 -9.71 12.83 -18.15
CA LEU A 111 -9.16 12.31 -16.91
C LEU A 111 -7.66 12.09 -17.03
N GLU A 112 -6.90 12.65 -16.11
CA GLU A 112 -5.44 12.51 -16.05
C GLU A 112 -4.99 12.12 -14.65
N GLN A 113 -4.12 11.12 -14.58
CA GLN A 113 -3.40 10.83 -13.34
C GLN A 113 -2.22 11.78 -13.21
N GLN A 114 -2.22 12.60 -12.17
CA GLN A 114 -1.16 13.58 -11.91
C GLN A 114 -0.03 13.01 -11.05
N ARG A 115 -0.39 12.12 -10.11
CA ARG A 115 0.49 11.36 -9.22
C ARG A 115 -0.18 10.02 -8.93
N ASP A 116 0.52 9.10 -8.28
CA ASP A 116 0.02 7.75 -8.01
C ASP A 116 -1.38 7.71 -7.40
N ASN A 117 -1.72 8.68 -6.55
CA ASN A 117 -2.99 8.74 -5.85
C ASN A 117 -3.85 9.98 -6.17
N ILE A 118 -3.53 10.77 -7.20
CA ILE A 118 -4.24 12.01 -7.52
C ILE A 118 -4.63 12.05 -8.98
N PHE A 119 -5.92 12.22 -9.21
CA PHE A 119 -6.52 12.31 -10.53
C PHE A 119 -7.17 13.68 -10.75
N THR A 120 -7.07 14.18 -11.97
CA THR A 120 -7.69 15.42 -12.40
C THR A 120 -8.65 15.12 -13.55
N GLN A 121 -9.90 15.51 -13.39
CA GLN A 121 -10.95 15.44 -14.41
C GLN A 121 -11.31 16.85 -14.85
N SER A 122 -11.13 17.12 -16.13
CA SER A 122 -11.57 18.38 -16.76
C SER A 122 -12.89 18.14 -17.50
N LEU A 123 -13.84 19.07 -17.34
CA LEU A 123 -15.15 19.06 -17.97
C LEU A 123 -15.38 20.35 -18.72
N ALA A 124 -15.80 20.28 -19.98
CA ALA A 124 -16.10 21.46 -20.79
C ALA A 124 -17.60 21.59 -21.07
N ASN A 125 -18.05 22.85 -21.16
CA ASN A 125 -19.39 23.26 -21.61
C ASN A 125 -20.57 22.74 -20.77
N ILE A 126 -20.48 22.89 -19.43
CA ILE A 126 -21.56 22.61 -18.48
C ILE A 126 -22.55 23.76 -18.45
N LYS A 127 -23.85 23.50 -18.70
CA LYS A 127 -24.89 24.54 -18.75
C LYS A 127 -25.37 24.96 -17.36
N PRO A 128 -25.92 26.19 -17.22
CA PRO A 128 -26.53 26.68 -15.99
C PRO A 128 -27.62 25.75 -15.45
N GLY A 129 -27.60 25.53 -14.12
CA GLY A 129 -28.60 24.68 -13.43
C GLY A 129 -28.51 23.20 -13.72
N GLU A 130 -27.52 22.73 -14.51
CA GLU A 130 -27.32 21.30 -14.73
C GLU A 130 -26.70 20.65 -13.49
N GLN A 131 -27.27 19.52 -13.10
CA GLN A 131 -26.68 18.58 -12.16
C GLN A 131 -25.65 17.73 -12.87
N ILE A 132 -24.54 17.51 -12.20
CA ILE A 132 -23.41 16.69 -12.68
C ILE A 132 -23.17 15.58 -11.70
N ASP A 133 -23.29 14.34 -12.16
CA ASP A 133 -22.89 13.16 -11.39
C ASP A 133 -21.60 12.61 -11.99
N VAL A 134 -20.53 12.58 -11.18
CA VAL A 134 -19.25 11.99 -11.55
C VAL A 134 -19.14 10.63 -10.88
N THR A 135 -19.11 9.58 -11.68
CA THR A 135 -18.92 8.20 -11.20
C THR A 135 -17.54 7.73 -11.56
N ILE A 136 -16.82 7.27 -10.56
CA ILE A 136 -15.47 6.69 -10.70
C ILE A 136 -15.51 5.28 -10.16
N ARG A 137 -14.94 4.34 -10.92
CA ARG A 137 -14.79 2.95 -10.49
C ARG A 137 -13.35 2.57 -10.48
N TYR A 138 -12.91 1.97 -9.36
CA TYR A 138 -11.55 1.48 -9.20
C TYR A 138 -11.53 0.14 -8.49
N THR A 139 -10.41 -0.55 -8.65
CA THR A 139 -10.11 -1.80 -7.97
C THR A 139 -8.81 -1.64 -7.19
N GLU A 140 -8.74 -2.21 -6.00
CA GLU A 140 -7.53 -2.26 -5.19
C GLU A 140 -7.37 -3.60 -4.49
N SER A 141 -6.14 -3.95 -4.14
CA SER A 141 -5.83 -5.12 -3.31
C SER A 141 -5.77 -4.70 -1.85
N LEU A 142 -6.52 -5.40 -1.00
CA LEU A 142 -6.53 -5.13 0.43
C LEU A 142 -5.28 -5.67 1.12
N LYS A 143 -4.76 -4.91 2.09
CA LYS A 143 -3.64 -5.33 2.91
C LYS A 143 -4.09 -6.32 3.97
N PHE A 144 -3.34 -7.42 4.09
CA PHE A 144 -3.55 -8.41 5.14
C PHE A 144 -2.46 -8.25 6.21
N GLU A 145 -2.86 -8.02 7.44
CA GLU A 145 -1.94 -7.88 8.58
C GLU A 145 -2.60 -8.42 9.86
N ALA A 146 -1.88 -9.24 10.60
CA ALA A 146 -2.31 -9.80 11.88
C ALA A 146 -3.71 -10.44 11.84
N GLY A 147 -3.97 -11.23 10.80
CA GLY A 147 -5.24 -11.95 10.63
C GLY A 147 -6.42 -11.12 10.14
N ASN A 148 -6.19 -9.86 9.79
CA ASN A 148 -7.23 -8.93 9.32
C ASN A 148 -6.92 -8.43 7.92
N TYR A 149 -7.96 -8.20 7.13
CA TYR A 149 -7.90 -7.30 6.00
C TYR A 149 -8.26 -5.88 6.42
N GLU A 150 -7.63 -4.91 5.79
CA GLU A 150 -7.92 -3.50 5.97
C GLU A 150 -8.36 -2.87 4.65
N PHE A 151 -9.55 -2.26 4.67
CA PHE A 151 -10.08 -1.44 3.60
C PHE A 151 -10.06 0.03 4.07
N VAL A 152 -9.46 0.91 3.27
CA VAL A 152 -9.38 2.34 3.55
C VAL A 152 -10.05 3.12 2.42
N PHE A 153 -11.09 3.89 2.75
CA PHE A 153 -11.68 4.83 1.82
C PHE A 153 -11.29 6.26 2.23
N PRO A 154 -10.47 6.95 1.40
CA PRO A 154 -10.03 8.30 1.71
C PRO A 154 -11.18 9.29 1.53
N MET A 155 -11.60 9.94 2.60
CA MET A 155 -12.64 10.98 2.59
C MET A 155 -12.04 12.38 2.69
N VAL A 156 -10.82 12.48 3.21
CA VAL A 156 -10.13 13.74 3.49
C VAL A 156 -8.82 13.79 2.73
N VAL A 157 -8.57 14.89 2.08
CA VAL A 157 -7.20 15.21 1.68
C VAL A 157 -6.53 15.80 2.92
N GLY A 158 -5.62 15.04 3.52
CA GLY A 158 -4.91 15.46 4.73
C GLY A 158 -4.31 16.86 4.57
N PRO A 159 -4.39 17.72 5.61
CA PRO A 159 -3.77 19.04 5.57
C PRO A 159 -2.26 18.83 5.31
N ARG A 160 -1.78 19.36 4.18
CA ARG A 160 -0.36 19.44 3.93
C ARG A 160 0.18 20.64 4.69
N TYR A 161 1.28 20.46 5.38
CA TYR A 161 2.07 21.55 5.92
C TYR A 161 2.55 22.42 4.74
N ILE A 162 1.91 23.57 4.54
CA ILE A 162 2.38 24.60 3.62
C ILE A 162 2.96 25.68 4.51
N PRO A 163 4.25 26.01 4.44
CA PRO A 163 4.82 27.09 5.22
C PRO A 163 4.14 28.42 4.83
N GLY A 164 3.46 29.06 5.77
CA GLY A 164 2.77 30.33 5.57
C GLY A 164 2.19 30.87 6.87
N THR A 165 1.95 32.17 6.93
CA THR A 165 1.35 32.85 8.10
C THR A 165 -0.18 32.71 8.03
N PRO A 166 -0.87 32.36 9.13
CA PRO A 166 -2.33 32.34 9.19
C PRO A 166 -2.95 33.68 8.84
N ILE A 167 -4.03 33.68 8.06
CA ILE A 167 -4.71 34.95 7.61
C ILE A 167 -5.34 35.72 8.77
N ASP A 168 -5.64 35.07 9.89
CA ASP A 168 -6.31 35.65 11.05
C ASP A 168 -5.37 36.04 12.20
N GLY A 169 -4.06 35.88 12.03
CA GLY A 169 -3.07 36.32 13.04
C GLY A 169 -3.07 35.51 14.34
N SER A 170 -3.81 34.40 14.43
CA SER A 170 -3.74 33.49 15.57
C SER A 170 -2.57 32.53 15.39
N GLY A 171 -1.45 32.87 16.04
CA GLY A 171 -0.25 32.06 15.98
C GLY A 171 -0.40 30.77 16.77
N ASP A 172 -0.95 29.78 16.23
CA ASP A 172 -0.78 28.36 16.60
C ASP A 172 -1.77 27.48 15.84
N THR A 173 -1.70 27.40 14.53
CA THR A 173 -2.42 26.37 13.82
C THR A 173 -1.66 26.01 12.55
N ASP A 174 -1.31 24.75 12.42
CA ASP A 174 -0.92 24.09 11.19
C ASP A 174 -2.08 24.02 10.17
N GLN A 175 -3.13 24.82 10.34
CA GLN A 175 -4.29 24.89 9.45
C GLN A 175 -4.10 26.00 8.43
N VAL A 176 -3.82 25.58 7.22
CA VAL A 176 -3.72 26.46 6.06
C VAL A 176 -5.11 26.97 5.69
N PRO A 177 -5.29 28.27 5.40
CA PRO A 177 -6.56 28.83 4.93
C PRO A 177 -7.13 28.13 3.69
N ASP A 178 -6.29 27.45 2.94
CA ASP A 178 -6.64 26.67 1.75
C ASP A 178 -7.17 25.26 2.04
N ALA A 179 -7.18 24.79 3.29
CA ALA A 179 -7.77 23.48 3.63
C ALA A 179 -9.25 23.39 3.24
N SER A 180 -10.00 24.48 3.32
CA SER A 180 -11.39 24.56 2.84
C SER A 180 -11.52 24.60 1.31
N ARG A 181 -10.44 24.77 0.58
CA ARG A 181 -10.40 24.73 -0.89
C ARG A 181 -9.97 23.37 -1.41
N ILE A 182 -9.33 22.55 -0.56
CA ILE A 182 -8.78 21.24 -0.89
C ILE A 182 -9.77 20.10 -0.56
N THR A 183 -10.64 20.34 0.41
CA THR A 183 -11.72 19.43 0.79
C THR A 183 -13.06 20.08 0.54
N PRO A 184 -14.13 19.32 0.22
CA PRO A 184 -15.49 19.83 0.38
C PRO A 184 -15.58 20.47 1.78
N PRO A 185 -16.25 21.63 1.93
CA PRO A 185 -16.28 22.33 3.21
C PRO A 185 -16.82 21.39 4.29
N VAL A 186 -15.92 21.00 5.18
CA VAL A 186 -16.20 20.09 6.30
C VAL A 186 -16.51 20.96 7.51
N VAL A 187 -17.54 20.60 8.27
CA VAL A 187 -17.80 21.21 9.58
C VAL A 187 -16.74 20.71 10.56
N ILE A 188 -15.72 21.51 10.82
CA ILE A 188 -14.73 21.21 11.87
C ILE A 188 -15.43 21.39 13.22
N GLU A 189 -15.44 20.30 14.01
CA GLU A 189 -15.99 20.33 15.37
C GLU A 189 -15.22 21.39 16.20
N GLY A 190 -15.91 22.45 16.61
CA GLY A 190 -15.34 23.61 17.31
C GLY A 190 -15.62 24.96 16.63
N MET A 191 -15.90 25.02 15.33
CA MET A 191 -16.30 26.26 14.63
C MET A 191 -17.83 26.48 14.62
N ARG A 192 -18.50 26.27 15.72
CA ARG A 192 -19.96 26.50 15.89
C ARG A 192 -20.41 27.95 15.84
N ARG A 193 -19.58 28.88 15.40
CA ARG A 193 -19.93 30.32 15.37
C ARG A 193 -19.65 31.01 14.05
N ARG A 194 -20.17 30.44 12.92
CA ARG A 194 -20.39 31.25 11.71
C ARG A 194 -21.76 30.88 11.11
N SER A 195 -22.40 31.91 10.54
CA SER A 195 -23.80 31.96 10.10
C SER A 195 -24.30 30.68 9.40
N PRO A 196 -25.57 30.27 9.59
CA PRO A 196 -26.20 29.09 9.00
C PRO A 196 -26.22 29.04 7.49
N SER A 197 -25.88 30.14 6.80
CA SER A 197 -25.91 30.26 5.33
C SER A 197 -24.61 29.79 4.64
N GLN A 198 -23.56 29.39 5.37
CA GLN A 198 -22.27 28.96 4.80
C GLN A 198 -21.89 27.52 5.10
N THR A 199 -22.76 26.72 5.69
CA THR A 199 -22.56 25.28 5.83
C THR A 199 -23.03 24.61 4.55
N SER A 200 -22.12 24.18 3.68
CA SER A 200 -22.48 23.22 2.65
C SER A 200 -22.93 21.94 3.38
N ARG A 201 -24.16 21.53 3.12
CA ARG A 201 -24.71 20.26 3.59
C ARG A 201 -24.19 19.13 2.69
N HIS A 202 -22.90 18.93 2.62
CA HIS A 202 -22.34 17.76 1.98
C HIS A 202 -22.45 16.59 2.93
N ASP A 203 -23.12 15.56 2.50
CA ASP A 203 -23.23 14.28 3.19
C ASP A 203 -22.61 13.16 2.36
N ILE A 204 -22.22 12.10 3.04
CA ILE A 204 -21.67 10.90 2.43
C ILE A 204 -22.42 9.66 2.92
N ASN A 205 -22.76 8.78 1.99
CA ASN A 205 -23.18 7.44 2.28
C ASN A 205 -22.09 6.46 1.86
N VAL A 206 -21.79 5.50 2.70
CA VAL A 206 -20.86 4.42 2.38
C VAL A 206 -21.53 3.10 2.68
N THR A 207 -21.57 2.24 1.66
CA THR A 207 -22.01 0.85 1.79
C THR A 207 -20.87 -0.05 1.33
N VAL A 208 -20.45 -0.98 2.22
CA VAL A 208 -19.45 -1.99 1.93
C VAL A 208 -20.07 -3.37 2.03
N GLU A 209 -19.98 -4.16 0.98
CA GLU A 209 -20.38 -5.57 0.97
C GLU A 209 -19.14 -6.45 0.91
N ILE A 210 -18.98 -7.37 1.87
CA ILE A 210 -17.80 -8.24 1.98
C ILE A 210 -18.25 -9.69 1.80
N ASP A 211 -17.71 -10.34 0.78
CA ASP A 211 -17.69 -11.79 0.61
C ASP A 211 -16.23 -12.26 0.66
N ALA A 212 -15.76 -12.62 1.85
CA ALA A 212 -14.39 -13.09 2.02
C ALA A 212 -14.18 -14.52 1.52
N GLY A 213 -15.25 -15.25 1.14
CA GLY A 213 -15.22 -16.69 0.85
C GLY A 213 -14.88 -17.54 2.09
N LEU A 214 -14.73 -16.91 3.26
CA LEU A 214 -14.39 -17.49 4.56
C LEU A 214 -15.19 -16.80 5.67
N PRO A 215 -15.35 -17.44 6.84
CA PRO A 215 -16.01 -16.80 7.98
C PRO A 215 -15.31 -15.50 8.40
N ILE A 216 -16.11 -14.45 8.62
CA ILE A 216 -15.65 -13.18 9.15
C ILE A 216 -15.94 -13.20 10.65
N TYR A 217 -14.89 -13.16 11.47
CA TYR A 217 -15.02 -13.27 12.94
C TYR A 217 -15.34 -11.93 13.60
N GLN A 218 -14.76 -10.85 13.11
CA GLN A 218 -14.93 -9.52 13.66
C GLN A 218 -14.84 -8.46 12.59
N VAL A 219 -15.73 -7.47 12.66
CA VAL A 219 -15.68 -6.25 11.83
C VAL A 219 -15.59 -5.05 12.76
N ARG A 220 -14.66 -4.14 12.51
CA ARG A 220 -14.46 -2.93 13.31
C ARG A 220 -13.97 -1.76 12.47
N SER A 221 -14.25 -0.56 12.92
CA SER A 221 -13.65 0.67 12.41
C SER A 221 -13.07 1.49 13.57
N PRO A 222 -11.78 1.87 13.52
CA PRO A 222 -11.23 2.81 14.50
C PRO A 222 -11.67 4.26 14.24
N SER A 223 -12.20 4.53 13.04
CA SER A 223 -12.51 5.89 12.58
C SER A 223 -13.99 6.23 12.62
N HIS A 224 -14.92 5.28 12.42
CA HIS A 224 -16.35 5.53 12.28
C HIS A 224 -17.21 4.53 13.06
N GLN A 225 -18.43 4.94 13.39
CA GLN A 225 -19.46 4.03 13.89
C GLN A 225 -20.14 3.32 12.71
N LEU A 226 -20.32 2.01 12.86
CA LEU A 226 -20.81 1.15 11.78
C LEU A 226 -22.17 0.53 12.13
N LYS A 227 -23.03 0.41 11.14
CA LYS A 227 -24.17 -0.49 11.13
C LYS A 227 -23.77 -1.74 10.33
N ILE A 228 -23.81 -2.92 10.97
CA ILE A 228 -23.34 -4.18 10.40
C ILE A 228 -24.51 -5.15 10.32
N GLU A 229 -24.73 -5.70 9.13
CA GLU A 229 -25.76 -6.70 8.86
C GLU A 229 -25.12 -7.94 8.26
N HIS A 230 -25.47 -9.13 8.76
CA HIS A 230 -24.99 -10.40 8.24
C HIS A 230 -26.09 -11.08 7.42
N SER A 231 -25.76 -11.49 6.20
CA SER A 231 -26.65 -12.25 5.30
C SER A 231 -25.91 -13.46 4.74
N GLY A 232 -25.97 -14.58 5.44
CA GLY A 232 -25.19 -15.78 5.12
C GLY A 232 -23.69 -15.51 5.29
N GLN A 233 -22.91 -15.66 4.21
CA GLN A 233 -21.47 -15.38 4.19
C GLN A 233 -21.15 -13.91 3.87
N ILE A 234 -22.14 -13.14 3.44
CA ILE A 234 -21.96 -11.73 3.08
C ILE A 234 -22.19 -10.86 4.31
N VAL A 235 -21.26 -9.94 4.54
CA VAL A 235 -21.39 -8.90 5.56
C VAL A 235 -21.61 -7.57 4.87
N ARG A 236 -22.73 -6.92 5.19
CA ARG A 236 -23.05 -5.58 4.70
C ARG A 236 -22.81 -4.56 5.79
N ILE A 237 -22.07 -3.52 5.47
CA ILE A 237 -21.62 -2.50 6.42
C ILE A 237 -22.03 -1.14 5.87
N GLN A 238 -22.59 -0.30 6.74
CA GLN A 238 -22.95 1.08 6.44
C GLN A 238 -22.45 1.99 7.55
N LEU A 239 -22.21 3.27 7.24
CA LEU A 239 -21.96 4.27 8.26
C LEU A 239 -23.21 4.43 9.14
N ALA A 240 -23.03 4.62 10.45
CA ALA A 240 -24.13 4.97 11.34
C ALA A 240 -24.69 6.35 10.98
N GLY A 241 -25.99 6.57 11.15
CA GLY A 241 -26.70 7.77 10.65
C GLY A 241 -26.20 9.11 11.22
N GLU A 242 -25.39 9.10 12.27
CA GLU A 242 -24.76 10.30 12.85
C GLU A 242 -23.35 10.58 12.29
N ASP A 243 -22.76 9.65 11.53
CA ASP A 243 -21.35 9.70 11.05
C ASP A 243 -21.29 9.90 9.52
N THR A 244 -22.11 10.83 9.00
CA THR A 244 -22.26 11.11 7.56
C THR A 244 -21.42 12.30 7.08
N ILE A 245 -20.58 12.86 7.94
CA ILE A 245 -19.70 13.99 7.60
C ILE A 245 -18.33 13.45 7.19
N PRO A 246 -17.86 13.70 5.94
CA PRO A 246 -16.58 13.18 5.46
C PRO A 246 -15.41 13.99 6.00
N ASN A 247 -15.14 13.91 7.31
CA ASN A 247 -14.07 14.66 8.00
C ASN A 247 -12.87 13.82 8.41
N LYS A 248 -12.89 12.52 8.12
CA LYS A 248 -11.83 11.55 8.40
C LYS A 248 -11.99 10.34 7.48
N ASP A 249 -10.89 9.67 7.16
CA ASP A 249 -10.92 8.48 6.31
C ASP A 249 -11.67 7.33 6.99
N LEU A 250 -12.47 6.59 6.21
CA LEU A 250 -13.03 5.34 6.68
C LEU A 250 -11.94 4.26 6.67
N ILE A 251 -11.63 3.76 7.85
CA ILE A 251 -10.78 2.59 8.03
C ILE A 251 -11.66 1.45 8.50
N LEU A 252 -11.74 0.39 7.71
CA LEU A 252 -12.51 -0.80 8.03
C LEU A 252 -11.57 -2.00 8.16
N ARG A 253 -11.60 -2.68 9.29
CA ARG A 253 -10.83 -3.91 9.52
C ARG A 253 -11.78 -5.07 9.77
N TYR A 254 -11.54 -6.18 9.08
CA TYR A 254 -12.28 -7.40 9.33
C TYR A 254 -11.35 -8.60 9.45
N GLN A 255 -11.59 -9.38 10.50
CA GLN A 255 -10.79 -10.55 10.85
C GLN A 255 -11.31 -11.77 10.13
N ILE A 256 -10.41 -12.46 9.41
CA ILE A 256 -10.69 -13.73 8.73
C ILE A 256 -9.85 -14.89 9.25
N SER A 257 -8.74 -14.61 9.94
CA SER A 257 -7.95 -15.67 10.58
C SER A 257 -8.65 -16.17 11.84
N GLY A 258 -8.78 -17.47 11.91
CA GLY A 258 -9.35 -18.19 13.04
C GLY A 258 -8.30 -18.95 13.84
N LYS A 259 -8.71 -20.07 14.43
CA LYS A 259 -7.84 -20.97 15.21
C LYS A 259 -7.06 -21.95 14.34
N GLU A 260 -7.45 -22.13 13.10
CA GLU A 260 -6.87 -23.09 12.16
C GLU A 260 -6.57 -22.40 10.83
N THR A 261 -5.60 -22.92 10.09
CA THR A 261 -5.36 -22.52 8.70
C THR A 261 -6.59 -22.82 7.86
N GLN A 262 -7.06 -21.83 7.09
CA GLN A 262 -8.23 -21.96 6.24
C GLN A 262 -7.84 -21.81 4.77
N SER A 263 -8.62 -22.43 3.90
CA SER A 263 -8.47 -22.24 2.46
C SER A 263 -9.83 -22.04 1.80
N THR A 264 -9.85 -21.20 0.77
CA THR A 264 -11.01 -21.01 -0.08
C THR A 264 -10.60 -20.81 -1.53
N ILE A 265 -11.52 -21.12 -2.43
CA ILE A 265 -11.35 -20.93 -3.88
C ILE A 265 -12.54 -20.12 -4.37
N LEU A 266 -12.26 -18.97 -4.97
CA LEU A 266 -13.23 -18.20 -5.70
C LEU A 266 -13.09 -18.49 -7.19
N THR A 267 -14.20 -18.69 -7.88
CA THR A 267 -14.21 -19.02 -9.30
C THR A 267 -15.16 -18.11 -10.08
N GLN A 268 -14.79 -17.80 -11.31
CA GLN A 268 -15.63 -17.09 -12.27
C GLN A 268 -15.42 -17.69 -13.66
N ALA A 269 -16.49 -17.78 -14.45
CA ALA A 269 -16.42 -18.16 -15.85
C ALA A 269 -17.18 -17.12 -16.70
N ASP A 270 -16.61 -16.77 -17.84
CA ASP A 270 -17.20 -15.93 -18.86
C ASP A 270 -16.89 -16.48 -20.26
N ASP A 271 -17.21 -15.73 -21.31
CA ASP A 271 -16.97 -16.09 -22.71
C ASP A 271 -15.47 -16.12 -23.09
N ARG A 272 -14.59 -15.58 -22.25
CA ARG A 272 -13.12 -15.62 -22.40
C ARG A 272 -12.48 -16.83 -21.73
N GLY A 273 -13.20 -17.52 -20.82
CA GLY A 273 -12.73 -18.69 -20.10
C GLY A 273 -13.09 -18.72 -18.63
N GLY A 274 -12.50 -19.67 -17.90
CA GLY A 274 -12.62 -19.78 -16.45
C GLY A 274 -11.45 -19.17 -15.73
N HIS A 275 -11.72 -18.52 -14.61
CA HIS A 275 -10.74 -17.92 -13.71
C HIS A 275 -10.95 -18.42 -12.29
N PHE A 276 -9.88 -18.58 -11.54
CA PHE A 276 -9.96 -18.94 -10.12
C PHE A 276 -8.92 -18.16 -9.30
N ALA A 277 -9.25 -17.97 -8.02
CA ALA A 277 -8.32 -17.45 -7.02
C ALA A 277 -8.32 -18.39 -5.81
N ILE A 278 -7.15 -18.84 -5.37
CA ILE A 278 -6.97 -19.68 -4.19
C ILE A 278 -6.43 -18.82 -3.06
N TYR A 279 -7.09 -18.85 -1.92
CA TYR A 279 -6.66 -18.16 -0.71
C TYR A 279 -6.28 -19.18 0.36
N LEU A 280 -5.09 -19.03 0.92
CA LEU A 280 -4.64 -19.74 2.13
C LEU A 280 -4.48 -18.71 3.24
N ILE A 281 -5.28 -18.82 4.27
CA ILE A 281 -5.31 -17.88 5.38
C ILE A 281 -4.74 -18.58 6.61
N PRO A 282 -3.65 -18.06 7.19
CA PRO A 282 -3.03 -18.66 8.36
C PRO A 282 -3.92 -18.53 9.60
N ALA A 283 -3.73 -19.41 10.57
CA ALA A 283 -4.29 -19.24 11.90
C ALA A 283 -3.65 -18.06 12.61
N LEU A 284 -4.32 -17.54 13.64
CA LEU A 284 -3.77 -16.49 14.49
C LEU A 284 -2.57 -16.95 15.30
N GLU A 285 -2.58 -18.19 15.74
CA GLU A 285 -1.54 -18.81 16.56
C GLU A 285 -1.28 -20.24 16.11
N TYR A 286 -0.05 -20.66 16.25
CA TYR A 286 0.40 -22.03 16.00
C TYR A 286 1.22 -22.53 17.19
N SER A 287 1.15 -23.82 17.47
CA SER A 287 2.06 -24.48 18.40
C SER A 287 3.48 -24.55 17.82
N THR A 288 4.49 -24.65 18.65
CA THR A 288 5.89 -24.65 18.22
C THR A 288 6.25 -25.79 17.27
N ASP A 289 5.56 -26.91 17.34
CA ASP A 289 5.74 -28.09 16.48
C ASP A 289 5.10 -27.93 15.09
N GLU A 290 4.18 -26.99 14.92
CA GLU A 290 3.59 -26.66 13.63
C GLU A 290 4.43 -25.61 12.85
N ILE A 291 5.37 -24.93 13.52
CA ILE A 291 6.25 -23.96 12.89
C ILE A 291 7.42 -24.69 12.23
N VAL A 292 7.64 -24.41 10.94
CA VAL A 292 8.76 -24.97 10.20
C VAL A 292 10.07 -24.44 10.75
N PRO A 293 11.00 -25.30 11.23
CA PRO A 293 12.30 -24.85 11.69
C PRO A 293 13.06 -24.10 10.60
N LYS A 294 13.71 -23.01 10.94
CA LYS A 294 14.49 -22.21 9.99
C LYS A 294 15.97 -22.16 10.34
N ASP A 295 16.77 -21.85 9.34
CA ASP A 295 18.17 -21.54 9.46
C ASP A 295 18.38 -20.11 8.96
N VAL A 296 18.66 -19.19 9.87
CA VAL A 296 18.76 -17.74 9.59
C VAL A 296 20.20 -17.33 9.36
N VAL A 297 20.49 -16.82 8.18
CA VAL A 297 21.78 -16.21 7.84
C VAL A 297 21.61 -14.72 7.75
N PHE A 298 22.09 -13.97 8.74
CA PHE A 298 22.18 -12.53 8.63
C PHE A 298 23.39 -12.17 7.77
N LEU A 299 23.14 -11.41 6.72
CA LEU A 299 24.16 -10.85 5.83
C LEU A 299 24.15 -9.34 6.00
N VAL A 300 25.06 -8.81 6.80
CA VAL A 300 25.05 -7.40 7.19
C VAL A 300 26.18 -6.62 6.53
N ASP A 301 25.81 -5.49 5.96
CA ASP A 301 26.72 -4.50 5.43
C ASP A 301 27.37 -3.71 6.57
N THR A 302 28.70 -3.72 6.60
CA THR A 302 29.51 -2.94 7.53
C THR A 302 30.46 -2.01 6.78
N SER A 303 30.10 -1.59 5.55
CA SER A 303 30.86 -0.60 4.78
C SER A 303 30.72 0.80 5.38
N GLY A 304 31.53 1.73 4.90
CA GLY A 304 31.60 3.10 5.44
C GLY A 304 30.27 3.85 5.39
N SER A 305 29.38 3.58 4.41
CA SER A 305 28.04 4.18 4.29
C SER A 305 27.09 3.81 5.43
N GLN A 306 27.34 2.68 6.09
CA GLN A 306 26.56 2.20 7.24
C GLN A 306 26.90 2.91 8.55
N SER A 307 27.82 3.87 8.55
CA SER A 307 28.27 4.53 9.78
C SER A 307 27.14 5.26 10.50
N GLY A 308 27.02 5.02 11.80
CA GLY A 308 26.04 5.65 12.68
C GLY A 308 24.67 4.97 12.67
N ASP A 309 23.61 5.72 12.38
CA ASP A 309 22.21 5.29 12.46
C ASP A 309 21.88 4.04 11.62
N PRO A 310 22.31 3.90 10.35
CA PRO A 310 22.00 2.70 9.56
C PRO A 310 22.50 1.41 10.21
N LEU A 311 23.74 1.34 10.64
CA LEU A 311 24.28 0.15 11.30
C LEU A 311 23.58 -0.13 12.64
N SER A 312 23.25 0.92 13.41
CA SER A 312 22.52 0.77 14.67
C SER A 312 21.15 0.13 14.48
N LYS A 313 20.43 0.51 13.44
CA LYS A 313 19.13 -0.09 13.05
C LYS A 313 19.27 -1.56 12.66
N CYS A 314 20.29 -1.89 11.89
CA CYS A 314 20.61 -3.27 11.54
C CYS A 314 20.96 -4.13 12.77
N GLN A 315 21.76 -3.59 13.69
CA GLN A 315 22.11 -4.25 14.94
C GLN A 315 20.87 -4.51 15.82
N GLU A 316 19.95 -3.55 15.91
CA GLU A 316 18.72 -3.69 16.68
C GLU A 316 17.83 -4.78 16.10
N LEU A 317 17.61 -4.79 14.77
CA LEU A 317 16.87 -5.85 14.09
C LEU A 317 17.48 -7.22 14.35
N MET A 318 18.79 -7.37 14.21
CA MET A 318 19.49 -8.64 14.46
C MET A 318 19.32 -9.12 15.91
N ARG A 319 19.47 -8.22 16.91
CA ARG A 319 19.26 -8.57 18.33
C ARG A 319 17.84 -9.08 18.57
N ARG A 320 16.85 -8.43 17.96
CA ARG A 320 15.44 -8.84 18.06
C ARG A 320 15.22 -10.23 17.50
N PHE A 321 15.73 -10.50 16.28
CA PHE A 321 15.66 -11.82 15.67
C PHE A 321 16.35 -12.91 16.50
N ILE A 322 17.57 -12.67 16.96
CA ILE A 322 18.34 -13.64 17.76
C ILE A 322 17.60 -13.98 19.05
N ASN A 323 16.97 -13.00 19.70
CA ASN A 323 16.20 -13.22 20.92
C ASN A 323 14.85 -13.92 20.68
N GLY A 324 14.29 -13.78 19.48
CA GLY A 324 12.99 -14.33 19.09
C GLY A 324 13.06 -15.64 18.29
N LEU A 325 14.24 -16.25 18.12
CA LEU A 325 14.39 -17.53 17.44
C LEU A 325 13.65 -18.65 18.17
N ASN A 326 13.02 -19.53 17.42
CA ASN A 326 12.37 -20.73 17.96
C ASN A 326 13.43 -21.76 18.46
N PRO A 327 13.07 -22.64 19.41
CA PRO A 327 14.01 -23.59 19.99
C PRO A 327 14.78 -24.44 18.97
N ASN A 328 14.10 -24.82 17.87
CA ASN A 328 14.67 -25.67 16.81
C ASN A 328 15.40 -24.89 15.71
N ASP A 329 15.46 -23.57 15.77
CA ASP A 329 16.13 -22.75 14.78
C ASP A 329 17.64 -22.84 14.87
N THR A 330 18.30 -22.57 13.75
CA THR A 330 19.75 -22.34 13.69
C THR A 330 20.03 -20.99 13.07
N PHE A 331 21.21 -20.43 13.30
CA PHE A 331 21.57 -19.13 12.76
C PHE A 331 23.07 -18.95 12.56
N THR A 332 23.45 -17.95 11.79
CA THR A 332 24.79 -17.35 11.75
C THR A 332 24.71 -15.88 11.36
N ILE A 333 25.84 -15.17 11.51
CA ILE A 333 26.01 -13.79 11.08
C ILE A 333 27.21 -13.76 10.13
N ILE A 334 27.04 -13.13 8.98
CA ILE A 334 28.08 -12.85 8.00
C ILE A 334 28.06 -11.34 7.81
N ASP A 335 29.17 -10.66 8.04
CA ASP A 335 29.31 -9.25 7.72
C ASP A 335 30.28 -9.05 6.56
N PHE A 336 30.01 -8.02 5.76
CA PHE A 336 30.85 -7.66 4.63
C PHE A 336 31.12 -6.16 4.59
N SER A 337 32.34 -5.83 4.25
CA SER A 337 32.80 -4.49 3.85
C SER A 337 33.88 -4.67 2.77
N ALA A 338 35.12 -4.30 2.99
CA ALA A 338 36.25 -4.67 2.14
C ALA A 338 36.62 -6.16 2.23
N ARG A 339 36.12 -6.85 3.23
CA ARG A 339 36.31 -8.29 3.47
C ARG A 339 35.03 -8.88 4.07
N VAL A 340 34.82 -10.19 3.83
CA VAL A 340 33.75 -10.95 4.46
C VAL A 340 34.27 -11.59 5.76
N ARG A 341 33.51 -11.44 6.82
CA ARG A 341 33.75 -12.11 8.12
C ARG A 341 32.51 -12.93 8.50
N GLN A 342 32.70 -13.90 9.38
CA GLN A 342 31.62 -14.82 9.79
C GLN A 342 31.72 -15.09 11.28
N LEU A 343 30.61 -15.04 12.00
CA LEU A 343 30.48 -15.48 13.38
C LEU A 343 30.88 -16.96 13.54
N SER A 344 30.46 -17.79 12.61
CA SER A 344 30.72 -19.23 12.57
C SER A 344 30.78 -19.73 11.14
N LYS A 345 31.58 -20.77 10.89
CA LYS A 345 31.63 -21.50 9.59
C LYS A 345 30.49 -22.55 9.42
N LYS A 346 29.71 -22.74 10.46
CA LYS A 346 28.57 -23.67 10.49
C LYS A 346 27.36 -23.01 11.16
N PRO A 347 26.13 -23.42 10.81
CA PRO A 347 24.94 -22.96 11.52
C PRO A 347 25.04 -23.26 13.02
N LEU A 348 24.76 -22.27 13.84
CA LEU A 348 24.76 -22.41 15.31
C LEU A 348 23.34 -22.74 15.79
N PRO A 349 23.17 -23.76 16.63
CA PRO A 349 21.85 -24.01 17.24
C PRO A 349 21.47 -22.88 18.20
N ASN A 350 20.17 -22.63 18.34
CA ASN A 350 19.62 -21.58 19.21
C ASN A 350 19.76 -21.98 20.69
N THR A 351 20.95 -21.81 21.24
CA THR A 351 21.21 -21.99 22.67
C THR A 351 21.52 -20.65 23.36
N PRO A 352 21.30 -20.51 24.68
CA PRO A 352 21.65 -19.28 25.41
C PRO A 352 23.10 -18.84 25.18
N GLU A 353 24.03 -19.80 25.14
CA GLU A 353 25.45 -19.54 24.90
C GLU A 353 25.71 -18.96 23.50
N ASN A 354 25.10 -19.59 22.46
CA ASN A 354 25.27 -19.13 21.08
C ASN A 354 24.58 -17.77 20.84
N ARG A 355 23.41 -17.52 21.47
CA ARG A 355 22.78 -16.20 21.47
C ARG A 355 23.70 -15.14 22.08
N ALA A 356 24.28 -15.43 23.23
CA ALA A 356 25.23 -14.50 23.87
C ALA A 356 26.46 -14.18 22.98
N LYS A 357 27.00 -15.20 22.29
CA LYS A 357 28.07 -15.02 21.30
C LYS A 357 27.65 -14.12 20.15
N ALA A 358 26.42 -14.34 19.63
CA ALA A 358 25.86 -13.54 18.54
C ALA A 358 25.66 -12.08 18.97
N ILE A 359 25.08 -11.85 20.14
CA ILE A 359 24.85 -10.49 20.67
C ILE A 359 26.21 -9.76 20.87
N ALA A 360 27.23 -10.44 21.38
CA ALA A 360 28.56 -9.88 21.48
C ALA A 360 29.13 -9.50 20.11
N TYR A 361 28.99 -10.39 19.11
CA TYR A 361 29.44 -10.14 17.74
C TYR A 361 28.69 -8.94 17.11
N ILE A 362 27.37 -8.86 17.27
CA ILE A 362 26.56 -7.74 16.79
C ILE A 362 27.01 -6.41 17.39
N ASN A 363 27.30 -6.39 18.69
CA ASN A 363 27.74 -5.17 19.39
C ASN A 363 29.16 -4.71 18.97
N ASP A 364 29.98 -5.64 18.49
CA ASP A 364 31.36 -5.38 18.02
C ASP A 364 31.41 -4.92 16.54
N LEU A 365 30.28 -4.97 15.79
CA LEU A 365 30.24 -4.53 14.39
C LEU A 365 30.54 -3.03 14.29
N GLN A 366 31.43 -2.67 13.39
CA GLN A 366 31.83 -1.29 13.11
C GLN A 366 31.82 -1.04 11.60
N ALA A 367 31.25 0.09 11.20
CA ALA A 367 31.21 0.48 9.81
C ALA A 367 32.55 1.04 9.33
N SER A 368 33.12 0.42 8.27
CA SER A 368 34.34 0.90 7.63
C SER A 368 34.64 0.22 6.30
N GLY A 369 35.35 0.87 5.41
CA GLY A 369 35.85 0.31 4.17
C GLY A 369 34.84 0.35 3.00
N SER A 370 35.15 -0.42 1.94
CA SER A 370 34.34 -0.55 0.73
C SER A 370 33.17 -1.53 0.91
N THR A 371 32.33 -1.67 -0.13
CA THR A 371 31.13 -2.52 -0.11
C THR A 371 31.29 -3.70 -1.07
N GLU A 372 31.81 -4.84 -0.59
CA GLU A 372 31.97 -6.08 -1.38
C GLU A 372 30.73 -6.98 -1.27
N MET A 373 29.54 -6.43 -1.59
CA MET A 373 28.25 -7.12 -1.44
C MET A 373 28.17 -8.43 -2.21
N LEU A 374 28.73 -8.51 -3.44
CA LEU A 374 28.74 -9.74 -4.24
C LEU A 374 29.46 -10.88 -3.52
N SER A 375 30.59 -10.59 -2.87
CA SER A 375 31.34 -11.56 -2.08
C SER A 375 30.56 -12.01 -0.83
N GLY A 376 29.86 -11.08 -0.19
CA GLY A 376 28.95 -11.38 0.92
C GLY A 376 27.81 -12.31 0.51
N ILE A 377 27.12 -11.99 -0.57
CA ILE A 377 26.01 -12.78 -1.14
C ILE A 377 26.48 -14.19 -1.51
N ARG A 378 27.62 -14.32 -2.22
CA ARG A 378 28.21 -15.62 -2.53
C ARG A 378 28.49 -16.44 -1.29
N THR A 379 29.01 -15.82 -0.26
CA THR A 379 29.30 -16.48 1.01
C THR A 379 28.00 -16.96 1.68
N ALA A 380 26.96 -16.16 1.68
CA ALA A 380 25.67 -16.52 2.28
C ALA A 380 24.95 -17.64 1.50
N ILE A 381 24.95 -17.56 0.15
CA ILE A 381 24.33 -18.58 -0.70
C ILE A 381 25.02 -19.93 -0.55
N ASN A 382 26.38 -19.95 -0.47
CA ASN A 382 27.17 -21.17 -0.33
C ASN A 382 27.36 -21.62 1.12
N PHE A 383 26.78 -20.93 2.10
CA PHE A 383 26.87 -21.30 3.50
C PHE A 383 26.17 -22.64 3.76
N PRO A 384 26.74 -23.58 4.54
CA PRO A 384 26.13 -24.89 4.80
C PRO A 384 24.69 -24.79 5.27
N THR A 385 23.79 -25.55 4.66
CA THR A 385 22.35 -25.57 5.00
C THR A 385 22.02 -26.85 5.76
N PRO A 386 21.48 -26.76 6.99
CA PRO A 386 21.00 -27.95 7.71
C PRO A 386 19.78 -28.55 7.02
N ALA A 387 19.69 -29.87 6.95
CA ALA A 387 18.53 -30.56 6.40
C ALA A 387 17.26 -30.29 7.22
N GLY A 388 16.12 -30.23 6.57
CA GLY A 388 14.81 -30.08 7.21
C GLY A 388 14.52 -28.67 7.78
N ARG A 389 15.27 -27.64 7.35
CA ARG A 389 15.04 -26.24 7.74
C ARG A 389 14.85 -25.35 6.54
N LEU A 390 14.00 -24.34 6.69
CA LEU A 390 13.91 -23.25 5.72
C LEU A 390 15.11 -22.34 5.85
N ARG A 391 15.96 -22.25 4.84
CA ARG A 391 17.04 -21.25 4.81
C ARG A 391 16.46 -19.85 4.56
N SER A 392 16.70 -18.95 5.50
CA SER A 392 16.33 -17.54 5.45
C SER A 392 17.57 -16.65 5.48
N VAL A 393 17.97 -16.09 4.36
CA VAL A 393 19.04 -15.09 4.29
C VAL A 393 18.41 -13.71 4.48
N VAL A 394 18.84 -12.96 5.49
CA VAL A 394 18.37 -11.59 5.77
C VAL A 394 19.50 -10.62 5.45
N LEU A 395 19.38 -9.96 4.30
CA LEU A 395 20.33 -8.93 3.84
C LEU A 395 20.00 -7.58 4.48
N LEU A 396 20.98 -6.98 5.15
CA LEU A 396 20.87 -5.72 5.86
C LEU A 396 21.89 -4.73 5.27
N THR A 397 21.43 -3.72 4.50
CA THR A 397 22.30 -2.80 3.75
C THR A 397 21.52 -1.57 3.28
N ASP A 398 22.20 -0.50 2.89
CA ASP A 398 21.63 0.60 2.10
C ASP A 398 21.61 0.30 0.58
N GLY A 399 22.34 -0.75 0.15
CA GLY A 399 22.40 -1.16 -1.25
C GLY A 399 23.14 -0.19 -2.17
N TYR A 400 23.94 0.71 -1.64
CA TYR A 400 24.67 1.71 -2.44
C TYR A 400 25.91 1.09 -3.09
N ILE A 401 25.74 0.56 -4.29
CA ILE A 401 26.79 -0.14 -5.07
C ILE A 401 26.65 0.14 -6.57
N GLY A 402 27.68 -0.19 -7.35
CA GLY A 402 27.72 0.02 -8.82
C GLY A 402 27.55 -1.24 -9.67
N ASN A 403 27.52 -2.44 -9.08
CA ASN A 403 27.45 -3.72 -9.81
C ASN A 403 26.14 -4.50 -9.58
N GLU A 404 25.04 -3.82 -9.59
CA GLU A 404 23.70 -4.38 -9.31
C GLU A 404 23.34 -5.58 -10.18
N ASN A 405 23.62 -5.50 -11.50
CA ASN A 405 23.30 -6.56 -12.44
C ASN A 405 24.06 -7.87 -12.14
N GLU A 406 25.30 -7.78 -11.68
CA GLU A 406 26.10 -8.95 -11.31
C GLU A 406 25.52 -9.62 -10.07
N ILE A 407 25.08 -8.83 -9.11
CA ILE A 407 24.44 -9.32 -7.88
C ILE A 407 23.11 -10.00 -8.17
N LEU A 408 22.26 -9.37 -8.98
CA LEU A 408 20.98 -9.96 -9.38
C LEU A 408 21.18 -11.27 -10.15
N ALA A 409 22.16 -11.32 -11.05
CA ALA A 409 22.51 -12.54 -11.78
C ALA A 409 23.01 -13.64 -10.84
N GLU A 410 23.86 -13.31 -9.86
CA GLU A 410 24.37 -14.27 -8.86
C GLU A 410 23.23 -14.88 -8.05
N VAL A 411 22.31 -14.05 -7.55
CA VAL A 411 21.14 -14.52 -6.79
C VAL A 411 20.25 -15.40 -7.67
N GLN A 412 19.96 -14.98 -8.89
CA GLN A 412 19.07 -15.71 -9.81
C GLN A 412 19.64 -17.08 -10.21
N GLN A 413 20.97 -17.16 -10.40
CA GLN A 413 21.61 -18.39 -10.90
C GLN A 413 21.96 -19.38 -9.78
N HIS A 414 22.29 -18.90 -8.59
CA HIS A 414 22.90 -19.74 -7.55
C HIS A 414 22.08 -19.89 -6.27
N LEU A 415 21.03 -19.06 -6.06
CA LEU A 415 20.15 -19.24 -4.91
C LEU A 415 19.36 -20.55 -5.05
N GLN A 416 19.52 -21.45 -4.09
CA GLN A 416 18.83 -22.73 -4.12
C GLN A 416 17.31 -22.53 -3.99
N PRO A 417 16.46 -23.31 -4.68
CA PRO A 417 15.00 -23.13 -4.69
C PRO A 417 14.34 -23.17 -3.31
N GLY A 418 14.92 -23.91 -2.35
CA GLY A 418 14.46 -23.97 -0.97
C GLY A 418 14.88 -22.80 -0.08
N ASN A 419 15.70 -21.88 -0.58
CA ASN A 419 16.21 -20.75 0.19
C ASN A 419 15.34 -19.50 -0.04
N ARG A 420 15.29 -18.63 0.96
CA ARG A 420 14.62 -17.33 0.90
C ARG A 420 15.63 -16.22 1.15
N LEU A 421 15.46 -15.12 0.44
CA LEU A 421 16.29 -13.95 0.62
C LEU A 421 15.41 -12.74 0.90
N TYR A 422 15.52 -12.22 2.12
CA TYR A 422 14.83 -11.03 2.60
C TYR A 422 15.77 -9.86 2.60
N SER A 423 15.30 -8.65 2.32
CA SER A 423 16.11 -7.46 2.37
C SER A 423 15.55 -6.42 3.34
N PHE A 424 16.43 -5.84 4.13
CA PHE A 424 16.13 -4.79 5.07
C PHE A 424 17.04 -3.59 4.82
N GLY A 425 16.46 -2.51 4.30
CA GLY A 425 17.19 -1.30 3.96
C GLY A 425 17.16 -0.29 5.08
N ALA A 426 18.33 0.17 5.51
CA ALA A 426 18.47 1.25 6.49
C ALA A 426 19.40 2.33 5.95
N GLY A 427 18.98 3.60 6.01
CA GLY A 427 19.79 4.72 5.54
C GLY A 427 18.99 5.82 4.85
N SER A 428 19.65 6.94 4.55
CA SER A 428 19.04 8.10 3.90
C SER A 428 18.85 7.93 2.37
N SER A 429 19.64 7.05 1.75
CA SER A 429 19.70 6.86 0.29
C SER A 429 19.70 5.38 -0.05
N VAL A 430 18.62 4.68 0.31
CA VAL A 430 18.51 3.24 0.09
C VAL A 430 18.21 2.94 -1.38
N ASN A 431 18.95 2.00 -1.97
CA ASN A 431 18.70 1.49 -3.32
C ASN A 431 17.50 0.54 -3.32
N ARG A 432 16.29 1.12 -3.39
CA ARG A 432 15.02 0.39 -3.34
C ARG A 432 14.88 -0.63 -4.48
N PHE A 433 15.36 -0.26 -5.67
CA PHE A 433 15.29 -1.15 -6.84
C PHE A 433 16.03 -2.46 -6.57
N LEU A 434 17.29 -2.36 -6.16
CA LEU A 434 18.12 -3.55 -5.91
C LEU A 434 17.51 -4.42 -4.80
N LEU A 435 17.15 -3.81 -3.66
CA LEU A 435 16.63 -4.55 -2.51
C LEU A 435 15.30 -5.24 -2.81
N ASN A 436 14.37 -4.55 -3.49
CA ASN A 436 13.11 -5.14 -3.90
C ASN A 436 13.33 -6.30 -4.89
N ARG A 437 14.22 -6.12 -5.86
CA ARG A 437 14.49 -7.14 -6.87
C ARG A 437 15.19 -8.37 -6.29
N ILE A 438 16.13 -8.18 -5.35
CA ILE A 438 16.77 -9.29 -4.62
C ILE A 438 15.72 -10.10 -3.83
N ALA A 439 14.85 -9.41 -3.11
CA ALA A 439 13.80 -10.07 -2.34
C ALA A 439 12.79 -10.82 -3.24
N GLU A 440 12.40 -10.22 -4.38
CA GLU A 440 11.52 -10.86 -5.37
C GLU A 440 12.13 -12.16 -5.93
N ILE A 441 13.39 -12.10 -6.41
CA ILE A 441 14.10 -13.28 -6.91
C ILE A 441 14.24 -14.32 -5.79
N GLY A 442 14.54 -13.86 -4.58
CA GLY A 442 14.72 -14.71 -3.38
C GLY A 442 13.43 -15.21 -2.75
N ARG A 443 12.25 -14.94 -3.34
CA ARG A 443 10.94 -15.31 -2.78
C ARG A 443 10.74 -14.82 -1.35
N GLY A 444 11.32 -13.68 -1.03
CA GLY A 444 11.20 -13.01 0.26
C GLY A 444 10.48 -11.68 0.12
N ILE A 445 10.59 -10.86 1.15
CA ILE A 445 10.07 -9.50 1.18
C ILE A 445 11.20 -8.50 1.41
N SER A 446 10.98 -7.27 0.95
CA SER A 446 11.85 -6.13 1.19
C SER A 446 11.18 -5.15 2.14
N ARG A 447 11.91 -4.68 3.14
CA ARG A 447 11.47 -3.60 4.02
C ARG A 447 12.55 -2.52 4.12
N ILE A 448 12.13 -1.28 3.94
CA ILE A 448 13.04 -0.13 4.01
C ILE A 448 12.55 0.78 5.13
N ILE A 449 13.42 1.05 6.09
CA ILE A 449 13.16 2.04 7.15
C ILE A 449 13.38 3.43 6.58
N ARG A 450 12.36 4.27 6.68
CA ARG A 450 12.46 5.69 6.41
C ARG A 450 13.12 6.39 7.60
N HIS A 451 13.69 7.54 7.34
CA HIS A 451 14.37 8.33 8.38
C HIS A 451 13.45 8.73 9.55
N ASP A 452 12.17 8.94 9.23
CA ASP A 452 11.12 9.40 10.14
C ASP A 452 10.32 8.25 10.79
N GLU A 453 10.60 6.99 10.46
CA GLU A 453 9.90 5.83 11.03
C GLU A 453 10.58 5.32 12.31
N PRO A 454 9.79 4.98 13.36
CA PRO A 454 10.31 4.33 14.56
C PRO A 454 10.94 2.98 14.22
N THR A 455 12.22 2.82 14.47
CA THR A 455 12.98 1.60 14.12
C THR A 455 12.40 0.35 14.77
N GLU A 456 12.01 0.45 16.04
CA GLU A 456 11.48 -0.68 16.81
C GLU A 456 10.21 -1.26 16.20
N GLU A 457 9.26 -0.41 15.79
CA GLU A 457 8.00 -0.85 15.19
C GLU A 457 8.22 -1.51 13.82
N VAL A 458 9.11 -0.94 12.99
CA VAL A 458 9.42 -1.48 11.67
C VAL A 458 10.16 -2.80 11.79
N ALA A 459 11.12 -2.90 12.70
CA ALA A 459 11.84 -4.14 12.97
C ALA A 459 10.91 -5.25 13.49
N GLU A 460 9.95 -4.89 14.38
CA GLU A 460 8.94 -5.83 14.88
C GLU A 460 8.05 -6.36 13.76
N LYS A 461 7.53 -5.46 12.91
CA LYS A 461 6.68 -5.86 11.78
C LYS A 461 7.44 -6.78 10.82
N PHE A 462 8.65 -6.41 10.44
CA PHE A 462 9.47 -7.23 9.56
C PHE A 462 9.80 -8.59 10.19
N TYR A 463 10.17 -8.61 11.46
CA TYR A 463 10.41 -9.84 12.21
C TYR A 463 9.18 -10.75 12.19
N ARG A 464 7.98 -10.25 12.51
CA ARG A 464 6.74 -11.05 12.50
C ARG A 464 6.44 -11.65 11.15
N GLN A 465 6.62 -10.89 10.09
CA GLN A 465 6.32 -11.32 8.72
C GLN A 465 7.18 -12.50 8.23
N ILE A 466 8.37 -12.70 8.79
CA ILE A 466 9.32 -13.71 8.29
C ILE A 466 9.77 -14.73 9.34
N ASN A 467 9.32 -14.58 10.60
CA ASN A 467 9.86 -15.41 11.69
C ASN A 467 9.24 -16.81 11.75
N ASN A 468 7.95 -16.95 11.58
CA ASN A 468 7.24 -18.22 11.82
C ASN A 468 6.60 -18.78 10.55
N PRO A 469 7.37 -19.42 9.65
CA PRO A 469 6.80 -20.13 8.51
C PRO A 469 6.04 -21.36 8.97
N VAL A 470 4.82 -21.57 8.44
CA VAL A 470 3.95 -22.70 8.77
C VAL A 470 3.75 -23.64 7.59
N LEU A 471 3.69 -23.09 6.36
CA LEU A 471 3.71 -23.89 5.12
C LEU A 471 4.77 -23.32 4.18
N THR A 472 5.65 -24.18 3.72
CA THR A 472 6.74 -23.79 2.81
C THR A 472 6.76 -24.67 1.57
N ASN A 473 7.35 -24.16 0.49
CA ASN A 473 7.44 -24.89 -0.78
C ASN A 473 6.09 -25.39 -1.30
N ILE A 474 5.06 -24.56 -1.19
CA ILE A 474 3.70 -24.85 -1.63
C ILE A 474 3.72 -25.11 -3.14
N GLN A 475 3.11 -26.23 -3.54
CA GLN A 475 2.98 -26.65 -4.94
C GLN A 475 1.51 -26.80 -5.28
N ILE A 476 1.14 -26.34 -6.46
CA ILE A 476 -0.22 -26.47 -7.01
C ILE A 476 -0.12 -27.44 -8.19
N SER A 477 -0.89 -28.53 -8.14
CA SER A 477 -1.01 -29.46 -9.25
C SER A 477 -2.44 -29.48 -9.75
N TRP A 478 -2.61 -29.45 -11.07
CA TRP A 478 -3.90 -29.55 -11.72
C TRP A 478 -4.15 -30.98 -12.19
N GLN A 479 -5.32 -31.50 -11.88
CA GLN A 479 -5.76 -32.81 -12.35
C GLN A 479 -7.11 -32.66 -13.07
N GLY A 480 -7.19 -33.11 -14.30
CA GLY A 480 -8.40 -33.05 -15.12
C GLY A 480 -8.10 -33.33 -16.60
N ASP A 481 -9.14 -33.46 -17.41
CA ASP A 481 -9.04 -33.75 -18.84
C ASP A 481 -8.84 -32.47 -19.70
N THR A 482 -8.68 -31.30 -19.06
CA THR A 482 -8.46 -30.02 -19.72
C THR A 482 -6.99 -29.60 -19.67
N GLU A 483 -6.62 -28.63 -20.51
CA GLU A 483 -5.28 -28.02 -20.44
C GLU A 483 -5.01 -27.47 -19.04
N SER A 484 -3.76 -27.58 -18.59
CA SER A 484 -3.36 -27.04 -17.30
C SER A 484 -3.54 -25.51 -17.28
N PRO A 485 -4.13 -24.94 -16.22
CA PRO A 485 -4.32 -23.50 -16.12
C PRO A 485 -2.99 -22.76 -16.03
N VAL A 486 -2.98 -21.50 -16.46
CA VAL A 486 -1.89 -20.58 -16.17
C VAL A 486 -2.12 -20.01 -14.77
N ILE A 487 -1.12 -20.17 -13.89
CA ILE A 487 -1.20 -19.78 -12.47
C ILE A 487 -0.24 -18.65 -12.18
N TYR A 488 -0.71 -17.64 -11.47
CA TYR A 488 0.08 -16.52 -10.97
C TYR A 488 -0.09 -16.37 -9.46
N PRO A 489 1.00 -16.12 -8.71
CA PRO A 489 2.39 -16.17 -9.18
C PRO A 489 2.79 -17.58 -9.60
N THR A 490 3.74 -17.72 -10.52
CA THR A 490 4.23 -19.01 -11.01
C THR A 490 4.81 -19.90 -9.92
N THR A 491 5.19 -19.31 -8.82
CA THR A 491 5.64 -20.00 -7.60
C THR A 491 4.87 -19.45 -6.41
N ALA A 492 4.13 -20.32 -5.73
CA ALA A 492 3.36 -19.91 -4.57
C ALA A 492 4.28 -19.38 -3.44
N PRO A 493 3.90 -18.27 -2.75
CA PRO A 493 4.61 -17.79 -1.57
C PRO A 493 4.50 -18.79 -0.42
N ASP A 494 5.42 -18.68 0.56
CA ASP A 494 5.29 -19.42 1.80
C ASP A 494 4.21 -18.77 2.69
N LEU A 495 3.61 -19.57 3.56
CA LEU A 495 2.64 -19.11 4.53
C LEU A 495 3.31 -18.95 5.90
N PHE A 496 3.15 -17.80 6.50
CA PHE A 496 3.62 -17.47 7.84
C PHE A 496 2.42 -17.31 8.80
N THR A 497 2.68 -17.28 10.10
CA THR A 497 1.64 -16.94 11.09
C THR A 497 0.97 -15.59 10.77
N ALA A 498 -0.29 -15.44 11.15
CA ALA A 498 -1.09 -14.24 10.86
C ALA A 498 -0.55 -12.96 11.53
#